data_59f36a5c08daa9f9a1d133a9c459d25e
#
_entry.id   59f36a5c08daa9f9a1d133a9c459d25e
#
_cell.length_a   1.000
_cell.length_b   1.000
_cell.length_c   1.000
_cell.angle_alpha   90.00
_cell.angle_beta   90.00
_cell.angle_gamma   90.00
#
_symmetry.space_group_name_H-M   'P 1'
#
loop_
_entity.id
_entity.type
_entity.pdbx_description
1 polymer ?
#
loop_
_entity_poly.entity_id
_entity_poly.type
_entity_poly.pdbx_seq_one_letter_code
_entity_poly.pdbx_strand_id
1 'polypeptide(L)'
;MKPLSPSLPHIIAMVGAPGSGKTQFAVEFAKIFNSPVVGSRQFEVFTDNTKTISDATLSLLEEFLKTKQTVILDGSTDQRTNRMRINRLAREYGYKVLFVWVQTDPATAKHRWIKAYGGNDESFERRLKQFSAPHSSESYIVISGRHTLSSQARTVLKQIGASRPEAPRRPIAGNRISIG
;
A
#
# COMPACT_ATOMS: atom_id res chain seq x y z
N MET A 1 17.91 -3.79 14.15
CA MET A 1 17.96 -4.14 12.71
C MET A 1 17.97 -2.85 11.89
N LYS A 2 18.82 -2.74 10.86
CA LYS A 2 18.73 -1.59 9.93
C LYS A 2 17.42 -1.71 9.13
N PRO A 3 16.67 -0.62 8.96
CA PRO A 3 15.48 -0.62 8.13
C PRO A 3 15.82 -1.04 6.70
N LEU A 4 14.92 -1.80 6.06
CA LEU A 4 15.07 -2.14 4.65
C LEU A 4 14.86 -0.86 3.81
N SER A 5 15.84 -0.52 2.99
CA SER A 5 15.72 0.58 2.03
C SER A 5 15.69 -0.01 0.62
N PRO A 6 14.54 0.02 -0.07
CA PRO A 6 14.48 -0.33 -1.49
C PRO A 6 15.35 0.63 -2.31
N SER A 7 15.86 0.17 -3.44
CA SER A 7 16.69 1.00 -4.35
C SER A 7 15.95 2.23 -4.92
N LEU A 8 14.63 2.20 -4.92
CA LEU A 8 13.74 3.31 -5.25
C LEU A 8 12.66 3.41 -4.17
N PRO A 9 12.23 4.63 -3.80
CA PRO A 9 11.17 4.79 -2.84
C PRO A 9 9.84 4.27 -3.39
N HIS A 10 9.00 3.72 -2.51
CA HIS A 10 7.71 3.15 -2.87
C HIS A 10 6.57 3.86 -2.14
N ILE A 11 5.44 3.98 -2.83
CA ILE A 11 4.14 4.14 -2.18
C ILE A 11 3.52 2.74 -2.09
N ILE A 12 3.36 2.24 -0.87
CA ILE A 12 2.72 0.96 -0.61
C ILE A 12 1.31 1.27 -0.13
N ALA A 13 0.33 1.16 -1.03
CA ALA A 13 -1.02 1.64 -0.82
C ALA A 13 -1.98 0.48 -0.54
N MET A 14 -2.65 0.52 0.61
CA MET A 14 -3.60 -0.50 1.03
C MET A 14 -4.91 -0.36 0.27
N VAL A 15 -5.39 -1.44 -0.33
CA VAL A 15 -6.68 -1.53 -1.02
C VAL A 15 -7.50 -2.67 -0.43
N GLY A 16 -8.82 -2.53 -0.38
CA GLY A 16 -9.71 -3.61 0.07
C GLY A 16 -11.01 -3.09 0.69
N ALA A 17 -11.97 -3.99 0.83
CA ALA A 17 -13.26 -3.70 1.42
C ALA A 17 -13.15 -3.17 2.86
N PRO A 18 -14.16 -2.43 3.37
CA PRO A 18 -14.24 -2.08 4.78
C PRO A 18 -14.09 -3.35 5.66
N GLY A 19 -13.35 -3.25 6.76
CA GLY A 19 -13.13 -4.39 7.68
C GLY A 19 -12.18 -5.48 7.19
N SER A 20 -11.55 -5.34 6.01
CA SER A 20 -10.63 -6.36 5.47
C SER A 20 -9.31 -6.50 6.24
N GLY A 21 -8.93 -5.53 7.08
CA GLY A 21 -7.69 -5.56 7.86
C GLY A 21 -6.57 -4.66 7.34
N LYS A 22 -6.85 -3.76 6.40
CA LYS A 22 -5.88 -2.83 5.79
C LYS A 22 -5.05 -2.06 6.81
N THR A 23 -5.72 -1.36 7.70
CA THR A 23 -5.07 -0.48 8.70
C THR A 23 -4.14 -1.25 9.63
N GLN A 24 -4.57 -2.43 10.09
CA GLN A 24 -3.73 -3.26 10.95
C GLN A 24 -2.46 -3.68 10.22
N PHE A 25 -2.59 -4.15 8.97
CA PHE A 25 -1.43 -4.52 8.16
C PHE A 25 -0.54 -3.29 7.87
N ALA A 26 -1.12 -2.14 7.49
CA ALA A 26 -0.38 -0.92 7.19
C ALA A 26 0.53 -0.50 8.35
N VAL A 27 -0.03 -0.41 9.56
CA VAL A 27 0.70 0.04 10.77
C VAL A 27 1.84 -0.92 11.12
N GLU A 28 1.59 -2.23 11.09
CA GLU A 28 2.61 -3.22 11.41
C GLU A 28 3.68 -3.34 10.31
N PHE A 29 3.27 -3.26 9.05
CA PHE A 29 4.19 -3.31 7.93
C PHE A 29 5.11 -2.09 7.84
N ALA A 30 4.60 -0.91 8.21
CA ALA A 30 5.38 0.32 8.25
C ALA A 30 6.60 0.22 9.17
N LYS A 31 6.52 -0.55 10.25
CA LYS A 31 7.64 -0.77 11.19
C LYS A 31 8.85 -1.42 10.53
N ILE A 32 8.64 -2.24 9.48
CA ILE A 32 9.72 -2.94 8.75
C ILE A 32 10.64 -1.94 8.04
N PHE A 33 10.09 -0.84 7.52
CA PHE A 33 10.82 0.19 6.78
C PHE A 33 11.09 1.44 7.62
N ASN A 34 10.57 1.51 8.85
CA ASN A 34 10.49 2.76 9.60
C ASN A 34 9.83 3.88 8.77
N SER A 35 8.72 3.52 8.10
CA SER A 35 8.02 4.38 7.15
C SER A 35 6.89 5.14 7.80
N PRO A 36 6.60 6.37 7.36
CA PRO A 36 5.38 7.06 7.75
C PRO A 36 4.15 6.31 7.20
N VAL A 37 3.06 6.34 7.98
CA VAL A 37 1.74 5.90 7.55
C VAL A 37 0.87 7.12 7.32
N VAL A 38 0.45 7.32 6.08
CA VAL A 38 -0.50 8.36 5.70
C VAL A 38 -1.88 7.73 5.61
N GLY A 39 -2.80 8.16 6.45
CA GLY A 39 -4.15 7.60 6.54
C GLY A 39 -5.25 8.62 6.31
N SER A 40 -6.40 8.20 5.80
CA SER A 40 -7.58 9.05 5.64
C SER A 40 -8.35 9.25 6.94
N ARG A 41 -8.22 8.30 7.87
CA ARG A 41 -9.04 8.24 9.10
C ARG A 41 -8.95 9.49 9.97
N GLN A 42 -7.79 10.13 10.01
CA GLN A 42 -7.60 11.37 10.76
C GLN A 42 -8.47 12.54 10.24
N PHE A 43 -8.86 12.50 8.97
CA PHE A 43 -9.72 13.52 8.36
C PHE A 43 -11.22 13.18 8.48
N GLU A 44 -11.57 11.91 8.66
CA GLU A 44 -12.93 11.42 8.84
C GLU A 44 -13.58 11.93 10.14
N VAL A 45 -12.76 12.40 11.09
CA VAL A 45 -13.23 13.03 12.34
C VAL A 45 -13.84 14.43 12.10
N PHE A 46 -13.42 15.10 11.02
CA PHE A 46 -13.80 16.49 10.75
C PHE A 46 -14.86 16.63 9.66
N THR A 47 -15.03 15.62 8.81
CA THR A 47 -15.97 15.70 7.67
C THR A 47 -16.36 14.33 7.15
N ASP A 48 -17.58 14.20 6.67
CA ASP A 48 -18.09 13.02 5.96
C ASP A 48 -17.90 13.12 4.43
N ASN A 49 -17.42 14.26 3.95
CA ASN A 49 -17.22 14.49 2.53
C ASN A 49 -16.02 13.68 2.01
N THR A 50 -16.31 12.59 1.33
CA THR A 50 -15.29 11.64 0.82
C THR A 50 -14.29 12.28 -0.14
N LYS A 51 -14.72 13.29 -0.92
CA LYS A 51 -13.83 14.05 -1.81
C LYS A 51 -12.85 14.89 -0.99
N THR A 52 -13.33 15.62 0.01
CA THR A 52 -12.47 16.43 0.91
C THR A 52 -11.46 15.56 1.65
N ILE A 53 -11.92 14.43 2.19
CA ILE A 53 -11.05 13.45 2.87
C ILE A 53 -9.96 12.95 1.91
N SER A 54 -10.35 12.60 0.69
CA SER A 54 -9.40 12.12 -0.31
C SER A 54 -8.39 13.19 -0.71
N ASP A 55 -8.84 14.42 -0.96
CA ASP A 55 -7.96 15.53 -1.34
C ASP A 55 -6.96 15.84 -0.21
N ALA A 56 -7.42 15.92 1.04
CA ALA A 56 -6.55 16.12 2.20
C ALA A 56 -5.52 14.99 2.37
N THR A 57 -5.97 13.73 2.21
CA THR A 57 -5.07 12.56 2.31
C THR A 57 -3.99 12.60 1.24
N LEU A 58 -4.35 12.92 -0.01
CA LEU A 58 -3.39 12.98 -1.12
C LEU A 58 -2.46 14.18 -1.02
N SER A 59 -2.92 15.32 -0.49
CA SER A 59 -2.06 16.47 -0.20
C SER A 59 -1.02 16.14 0.88
N LEU A 60 -1.44 15.44 1.94
CA LEU A 60 -0.51 14.97 2.96
C LEU A 60 0.49 13.94 2.40
N LEU A 61 0.02 13.00 1.57
CA LEU A 61 0.89 12.07 0.88
C LEU A 61 1.96 12.83 0.08
N GLU A 62 1.57 13.83 -0.70
CA GLU A 62 2.48 14.63 -1.52
C GLU A 62 3.61 15.26 -0.70
N GLU A 63 3.31 15.81 0.49
CA GLU A 63 4.35 16.34 1.38
C GLU A 63 5.36 15.27 1.80
N PHE A 64 4.89 14.05 2.11
CA PHE A 64 5.80 12.95 2.43
C PHE A 64 6.63 12.48 1.24
N LEU A 65 6.12 12.57 0.00
CA LEU A 65 6.90 12.19 -1.19
C LEU A 65 8.14 13.07 -1.40
N LYS A 66 8.13 14.29 -0.93
CA LYS A 66 9.30 15.20 -0.97
C LYS A 66 10.49 14.65 -0.16
N THR A 67 10.22 13.82 0.85
CA THR A 67 11.27 13.22 1.70
C THR A 67 12.03 12.07 1.05
N LYS A 68 11.56 11.55 -0.08
CA LYS A 68 12.13 10.37 -0.78
C LYS A 68 12.16 9.08 0.06
N GLN A 69 11.40 9.01 1.14
CA GLN A 69 11.23 7.80 1.93
C GLN A 69 10.08 6.96 1.39
N THR A 70 10.13 5.64 1.59
CA THR A 70 8.96 4.77 1.34
C THR A 70 7.83 5.18 2.26
N VAL A 71 6.61 5.29 1.73
CA VAL A 71 5.41 5.71 2.44
C VAL A 71 4.36 4.60 2.38
N ILE A 72 3.72 4.31 3.50
CA ILE A 72 2.55 3.44 3.55
C ILE A 72 1.30 4.32 3.49
N LEU A 73 0.42 4.05 2.54
CA LEU A 73 -0.84 4.77 2.37
C LEU A 73 -2.02 3.89 2.79
N ASP A 74 -2.75 4.30 3.82
CA ASP A 74 -3.95 3.62 4.34
C ASP A 74 -5.19 4.51 4.23
N GLY A 75 -5.74 4.57 3.04
CA GLY A 75 -6.95 5.32 2.74
C GLY A 75 -6.92 5.98 1.38
N SER A 76 -8.08 6.50 0.96
CA SER A 76 -8.28 7.15 -0.33
C SER A 76 -7.88 6.28 -1.54
N THR A 77 -8.01 4.95 -1.41
CA THR A 77 -7.65 3.95 -2.42
C THR A 77 -8.87 3.16 -2.93
N ASP A 78 -10.04 3.39 -2.35
CA ASP A 78 -11.25 2.62 -2.60
C ASP A 78 -11.76 2.79 -4.04
N GLN A 79 -11.54 3.95 -4.65
CA GLN A 79 -11.93 4.25 -6.01
C GLN A 79 -10.75 4.23 -6.98
N ARG A 80 -10.97 3.72 -8.19
CA ARG A 80 -9.97 3.68 -9.25
C ARG A 80 -9.44 5.09 -9.59
N THR A 81 -10.30 6.10 -9.60
CA THR A 81 -9.90 7.50 -9.86
C THR A 81 -8.84 8.00 -8.88
N ASN A 82 -8.99 7.67 -7.60
CA ASN A 82 -8.00 8.03 -6.59
C ASN A 82 -6.69 7.25 -6.78
N ARG A 83 -6.75 5.96 -7.12
CA ARG A 83 -5.55 5.18 -7.41
C ARG A 83 -4.80 5.70 -8.65
N MET A 84 -5.53 6.21 -9.66
CA MET A 84 -4.91 6.92 -10.80
C MET A 84 -4.20 8.21 -10.35
N ARG A 85 -4.77 8.98 -9.43
CA ARG A 85 -4.14 10.18 -8.84
C ARG A 85 -2.86 9.82 -8.09
N ILE A 86 -2.88 8.74 -7.29
CA ILE A 86 -1.70 8.22 -6.59
C ILE A 86 -0.60 7.84 -7.58
N ASN A 87 -0.93 7.14 -8.67
CA ASN A 87 0.01 6.78 -9.73
C ASN A 87 0.63 8.02 -10.43
N ARG A 88 -0.15 9.09 -10.60
CA ARG A 88 0.34 10.35 -11.16
C ARG A 88 1.35 11.01 -10.21
N LEU A 89 0.99 11.20 -8.95
CA LEU A 89 1.89 11.73 -7.92
C LEU A 89 3.19 10.91 -7.82
N ALA A 90 3.08 9.59 -7.82
CA ALA A 90 4.25 8.73 -7.77
C ALA A 90 5.22 8.99 -8.93
N ARG A 91 4.72 9.14 -10.14
CA ARG A 91 5.55 9.46 -11.32
C ARG A 91 6.22 10.84 -11.19
N GLU A 92 5.47 11.85 -10.75
CA GLU A 92 5.98 13.20 -10.55
C GLU A 92 7.13 13.25 -9.54
N TYR A 93 7.03 12.46 -8.49
CA TYR A 93 8.03 12.40 -7.40
C TYR A 93 9.07 11.28 -7.56
N GLY A 94 9.02 10.47 -8.61
CA GLY A 94 9.99 9.40 -8.86
C GLY A 94 9.81 8.18 -7.93
N TYR A 95 8.56 7.86 -7.57
CA TYR A 95 8.20 6.70 -6.76
C TYR A 95 7.67 5.55 -7.62
N LYS A 96 7.83 4.33 -7.13
CA LYS A 96 7.05 3.18 -7.57
C LYS A 96 5.80 3.02 -6.70
N VAL A 97 4.70 2.58 -7.29
CA VAL A 97 3.46 2.26 -6.55
C VAL A 97 3.27 0.76 -6.52
N LEU A 98 2.92 0.25 -5.35
CA LEU A 98 2.42 -1.11 -5.17
C LEU A 98 1.10 -1.04 -4.41
N PHE A 99 0.02 -1.43 -5.06
CA PHE A 99 -1.26 -1.62 -4.37
C PHE A 99 -1.28 -2.99 -3.70
N VAL A 100 -1.55 -3.00 -2.40
CA VAL A 100 -1.69 -4.22 -1.60
C VAL A 100 -3.17 -4.47 -1.34
N TRP A 101 -3.77 -5.37 -2.10
CA TRP A 101 -5.17 -5.69 -1.97
C TRP A 101 -5.38 -6.74 -0.88
N VAL A 102 -5.92 -6.29 0.25
CA VAL A 102 -6.26 -7.13 1.39
C VAL A 102 -7.64 -7.73 1.18
N GLN A 103 -7.72 -9.04 0.96
CA GLN A 103 -8.96 -9.77 0.80
C GLN A 103 -9.33 -10.52 2.08
N THR A 104 -10.58 -10.38 2.48
CA THR A 104 -11.19 -11.11 3.59
C THR A 104 -12.61 -11.46 3.17
N ASP A 105 -13.13 -12.59 3.62
CA ASP A 105 -14.51 -12.96 3.33
C ASP A 105 -15.50 -11.88 3.83
N PRO A 106 -16.61 -11.66 3.11
CA PRO A 106 -17.54 -10.56 3.39
C PRO A 106 -18.12 -10.60 4.80
N ALA A 107 -18.44 -11.77 5.33
CA ALA A 107 -19.05 -11.90 6.67
C ALA A 107 -18.05 -11.47 7.75
N THR A 108 -16.81 -11.95 7.68
CA THR A 108 -15.73 -11.55 8.60
C THR A 108 -15.43 -10.06 8.50
N ALA A 109 -15.35 -9.53 7.29
CA ALA A 109 -15.10 -8.11 7.06
C ALA A 109 -16.21 -7.23 7.66
N LYS A 110 -17.46 -7.58 7.42
CA LYS A 110 -18.63 -6.91 7.97
C LYS A 110 -18.64 -6.92 9.50
N HIS A 111 -18.43 -8.10 10.10
CA HIS A 111 -18.36 -8.23 11.56
C HIS A 111 -17.26 -7.34 12.16
N ARG A 112 -16.07 -7.37 11.60
CA ARG A 112 -14.94 -6.54 12.05
C ARG A 112 -15.23 -5.05 11.92
N TRP A 113 -15.85 -4.64 10.83
CA TRP A 113 -16.17 -3.24 10.58
C TRP A 113 -17.21 -2.72 11.55
N ILE A 114 -18.32 -3.45 11.75
CA ILE A 114 -19.38 -3.09 12.71
C ILE A 114 -18.79 -2.98 14.13
N LYS A 115 -17.97 -3.95 14.54
CA LYS A 115 -17.30 -3.93 15.85
C LYS A 115 -16.37 -2.72 16.04
N ALA A 116 -15.64 -2.34 15.00
CA ALA A 116 -14.64 -1.26 15.07
C ALA A 116 -15.26 0.14 15.01
N TYR A 117 -16.36 0.31 14.31
CA TYR A 117 -16.95 1.63 14.03
C TYR A 117 -18.33 1.85 14.67
N GLY A 118 -18.90 0.84 15.33
CA GLY A 118 -20.23 0.94 15.94
C GLY A 118 -21.36 1.12 14.92
N GLY A 119 -21.09 0.81 13.64
CA GLY A 119 -22.05 0.95 12.55
C GLY A 119 -23.07 -0.18 12.49
N ASN A 120 -23.97 -0.11 11.53
CA ASN A 120 -24.95 -1.13 11.20
C ASN A 120 -24.70 -1.70 9.79
N ASP A 121 -25.50 -2.68 9.42
CA ASP A 121 -25.43 -3.35 8.12
C ASP A 121 -25.54 -2.37 6.95
N GLU A 122 -26.46 -1.41 7.03
CA GLU A 122 -26.68 -0.43 5.96
C GLU A 122 -25.45 0.46 5.74
N SER A 123 -24.82 0.92 6.82
CA SER A 123 -23.61 1.74 6.74
C SER A 123 -22.43 0.99 6.14
N PHE A 124 -22.29 -0.31 6.46
CA PHE A 124 -21.31 -1.18 5.84
C PHE A 124 -21.54 -1.35 4.33
N GLU A 125 -22.78 -1.67 3.94
CA GLU A 125 -23.15 -1.88 2.52
C GLU A 125 -22.95 -0.60 1.70
N ARG A 126 -23.29 0.57 2.26
CA ARG A 126 -23.02 1.85 1.62
C ARG A 126 -21.54 2.07 1.36
N ARG A 127 -20.70 1.76 2.33
CA ARG A 127 -19.25 1.88 2.20
C ARG A 127 -18.69 0.85 1.20
N LEU A 128 -19.22 -0.36 1.21
CA LEU A 128 -18.83 -1.42 0.28
C LEU A 128 -19.16 -1.08 -1.18
N LYS A 129 -20.30 -0.43 -1.44
CA LYS A 129 -20.69 0.04 -2.78
C LYS A 129 -19.73 1.08 -3.37
N GLN A 130 -18.98 1.79 -2.53
CA GLN A 130 -17.98 2.77 -2.97
C GLN A 130 -16.65 2.13 -3.33
N PHE A 131 -16.45 0.87 -2.95
CA PHE A 131 -15.22 0.14 -3.21
C PHE A 131 -15.20 -0.43 -4.63
N SER A 132 -14.13 -0.16 -5.37
CA SER A 132 -13.82 -0.80 -6.64
C SER A 132 -12.52 -1.58 -6.55
N ALA A 133 -12.58 -2.87 -6.88
CA ALA A 133 -11.39 -3.73 -6.91
C ALA A 133 -10.31 -3.17 -7.86
N PRO A 134 -9.02 -3.45 -7.60
CA PRO A 134 -7.95 -3.10 -8.52
C PRO A 134 -8.19 -3.71 -9.90
N HIS A 135 -7.92 -2.93 -10.93
CA HIS A 135 -8.01 -3.39 -12.32
C HIS A 135 -6.72 -4.11 -12.73
N SER A 136 -6.81 -5.04 -13.68
CA SER A 136 -5.66 -5.83 -14.17
C SER A 136 -4.49 -5.00 -14.72
N SER A 137 -4.75 -3.76 -15.13
CA SER A 137 -3.71 -2.81 -15.57
C SER A 137 -3.00 -2.06 -14.43
N GLU A 138 -3.44 -2.24 -13.20
CA GLU A 138 -2.81 -1.61 -12.02
C GLU A 138 -1.75 -2.56 -11.45
N SER A 139 -0.66 -2.02 -10.93
CA SER A 139 0.36 -2.83 -10.23
C SER A 139 -0.13 -3.19 -8.84
N TYR A 140 -0.65 -4.39 -8.65
CA TYR A 140 -1.13 -4.84 -7.34
C TYR A 140 -0.74 -6.28 -7.02
N ILE A 141 -0.77 -6.58 -5.75
CA ILE A 141 -0.72 -7.95 -5.21
C ILE A 141 -1.89 -8.19 -4.29
N VAL A 142 -2.26 -9.45 -4.14
CA VAL A 142 -3.32 -9.88 -3.23
C VAL A 142 -2.71 -10.53 -2.00
N ILE A 143 -3.17 -10.12 -0.82
CA ILE A 143 -2.89 -10.79 0.45
C ILE A 143 -4.18 -11.17 1.15
N SER A 144 -4.18 -12.30 1.85
CA SER A 144 -5.34 -12.73 2.62
C SER A 144 -5.35 -12.10 4.00
N GLY A 145 -6.44 -11.42 4.36
CA GLY A 145 -6.66 -10.87 5.71
C GLY A 145 -6.84 -11.93 6.81
N ARG A 146 -6.78 -13.21 6.46
CA ARG A 146 -6.79 -14.35 7.40
C ARG A 146 -5.39 -14.87 7.74
N HIS A 147 -4.41 -14.57 6.89
CA HIS A 147 -3.04 -15.02 7.11
C HIS A 147 -2.36 -14.20 8.20
N THR A 148 -1.31 -14.78 8.78
CA THR A 148 -0.48 -14.08 9.77
C THR A 148 0.21 -12.87 9.12
N LEU A 149 0.48 -11.85 9.92
CA LEU A 149 1.19 -10.65 9.48
C LEU A 149 2.54 -10.99 8.81
N SER A 150 3.28 -11.95 9.38
CA SER A 150 4.57 -12.38 8.83
C SER A 150 4.43 -12.96 7.41
N SER A 151 3.38 -13.76 7.16
CA SER A 151 3.10 -14.31 5.83
C SER A 151 2.72 -13.22 4.84
N GLN A 152 1.84 -12.30 5.24
CA GLN A 152 1.44 -11.16 4.44
C GLN A 152 2.64 -10.26 4.09
N ALA A 153 3.45 -9.91 5.09
CA ALA A 153 4.64 -9.08 4.91
C ALA A 153 5.64 -9.72 3.95
N ARG A 154 5.88 -11.04 4.07
CA ARG A 154 6.78 -11.78 3.16
C ARG A 154 6.33 -11.68 1.71
N THR A 155 5.02 -11.78 1.44
CA THR A 155 4.46 -11.64 0.09
C THR A 155 4.74 -10.25 -0.49
N VAL A 156 4.51 -9.19 0.29
CA VAL A 156 4.77 -7.81 -0.13
C VAL A 156 6.26 -7.57 -0.35
N LEU A 157 7.13 -8.01 0.58
CA LEU A 157 8.57 -7.85 0.47
C LEU A 157 9.15 -8.56 -0.76
N LYS A 158 8.66 -9.75 -1.08
CA LYS A 158 9.05 -10.48 -2.29
C LYS A 158 8.74 -9.66 -3.55
N GLN A 159 7.58 -9.03 -3.62
CA GLN A 159 7.17 -8.20 -4.76
C GLN A 159 8.03 -6.93 -4.88
N ILE A 160 8.33 -6.26 -3.77
CA ILE A 160 9.20 -5.08 -3.76
C ILE A 160 10.63 -5.47 -4.19
N GLY A 161 11.14 -6.60 -3.71
CA GLY A 161 12.45 -7.13 -4.06
C GLY A 161 12.56 -7.56 -5.52
N ALA A 162 11.52 -8.16 -6.09
CA ALA A 162 11.44 -8.53 -7.51
C ALA A 162 11.42 -7.30 -8.44
N SER A 163 10.99 -6.15 -7.93
CA SER A 163 11.01 -4.88 -8.68
C SER A 163 12.39 -4.21 -8.70
N ARG A 164 13.40 -4.84 -8.11
CA ARG A 164 14.78 -4.33 -8.10
C ARG A 164 15.41 -4.57 -9.48
N PRO A 165 16.01 -3.56 -10.13
CA PRO A 165 16.81 -3.80 -11.32
C PRO A 165 17.92 -4.80 -10.98
N GLU A 166 18.08 -5.83 -11.81
CA GLU A 166 19.20 -6.77 -11.65
C GLU A 166 20.50 -5.95 -11.70
N ALA A 167 21.30 -6.02 -10.64
CA ALA A 167 22.59 -5.33 -10.61
C ALA A 167 23.39 -5.84 -11.82
N PRO A 168 24.07 -4.96 -12.59
CA PRO A 168 24.83 -5.39 -13.73
C PRO A 168 25.80 -6.48 -13.29
N ARG A 169 25.73 -7.64 -13.94
CA ARG A 169 26.63 -8.76 -13.67
C ARG A 169 28.06 -8.25 -13.87
N ARG A 170 28.86 -8.30 -12.82
CA ARG A 170 30.29 -7.98 -12.94
C ARG A 170 30.86 -8.90 -14.02
N PRO A 171 31.60 -8.37 -15.02
CA PRO A 171 32.29 -9.20 -15.98
C PRO A 171 33.17 -10.18 -15.21
N ILE A 172 33.03 -11.45 -15.51
CA ILE A 172 33.94 -12.48 -15.00
C ILE A 172 35.34 -12.07 -15.48
N ALA A 173 36.20 -11.71 -14.55
CA ALA A 173 37.58 -11.41 -14.87
C ALA A 173 38.17 -12.63 -15.59
N GLY A 174 38.45 -12.47 -16.88
CA GLY A 174 39.02 -13.51 -17.72
C GLY A 174 40.34 -13.94 -17.11
N ASN A 175 40.49 -15.24 -16.86
CA ASN A 175 41.76 -15.88 -16.52
C ASN A 175 42.80 -15.48 -17.58
N ARG A 176 43.76 -14.66 -17.21
CA ARG A 176 44.99 -14.51 -18.01
C ARG A 176 45.72 -15.86 -17.95
N ILE A 177 45.62 -16.61 -19.06
CA ILE A 177 46.50 -17.74 -19.30
C ILE A 177 47.87 -17.13 -19.59
N SER A 178 48.80 -17.30 -18.65
CA SER A 178 50.23 -17.02 -18.85
C SER A 178 50.79 -18.20 -19.63
N ILE A 179 51.12 -17.99 -20.89
CA ILE A 179 51.92 -18.93 -21.67
C ILE A 179 53.38 -18.51 -21.43
N GLY A 180 54.12 -19.36 -20.73
CA GLY A 180 55.57 -19.29 -20.61
C GLY A 180 56.25 -20.02 -21.76
#